data_fcb0faf4d89f8e5e2ac15b14ff82fbf5
#
_entry.id   fcb0faf4d89f8e5e2ac15b14ff82fbf5
#
_cell.length_a   1.000
_cell.length_b   1.000
_cell.length_c   1.000
_cell.angle_alpha   90.00
_cell.angle_beta   90.00
_cell.angle_gamma   90.00
#
_symmetry.space_group_name_H-M   'P 1'
#
loop_
_entity.id
_entity.type
_entity.pdbx_description
1 polymer ?
#
loop_
_entity_poly.entity_id
_entity_poly.type
_entity_poly.pdbx_seq_one_letter_code
_entity_poly.pdbx_strand_id
1 'polypeptide(L)'
;IEVIPPLMTPFFMQAFVNRLTNDKFDLKHDRIPHLLVDFVYLQIVKIIDKINKIGRTFPYFTPFEDIYEMANDGKGIINMAGQFGEGWLLPAEVVGFAKRGVPNVISLQPFGCIANHIIAKGIEKKVKTLYPEMNLLSLDFDSGVSDVNVTNRLLLFVENIKTSKTPAPAKEVKKEEDFQGEIML
;
A
#
# COMPACT_ATOMS: atom_id res chain seq x y z
N ILE A 1 -8.42 7.54 19.20
CA ILE A 1 -7.57 7.08 18.09
C ILE A 1 -8.50 6.76 16.93
N GLU A 2 -8.23 7.36 15.78
CA GLU A 2 -8.88 7.03 14.52
C GLU A 2 -8.15 5.85 13.87
N VAL A 3 -8.91 4.91 13.28
CA VAL A 3 -8.36 3.75 12.56
C VAL A 3 -8.77 3.87 11.10
N ILE A 4 -7.79 3.92 10.22
CA ILE A 4 -8.00 4.05 8.77
C ILE A 4 -7.60 2.71 8.11
N PRO A 5 -8.55 1.87 7.71
CA PRO A 5 -8.25 0.65 6.96
C PRO A 5 -7.92 0.99 5.51
N PRO A 6 -7.04 0.20 4.85
CA PRO A 6 -6.86 0.30 3.41
C PRO A 6 -8.16 -0.05 2.67
N LEU A 7 -8.35 0.55 1.51
CA LEU A 7 -9.51 0.28 0.66
C LEU A 7 -9.28 -1.00 -0.17
N MET A 8 -10.36 -1.73 -0.46
CA MET A 8 -10.28 -2.95 -1.30
C MET A 8 -10.04 -2.65 -2.79
N THR A 9 -10.31 -1.42 -3.23
CA THR A 9 -10.19 -1.05 -4.65
C THR A 9 -8.77 -1.25 -5.21
N PRO A 10 -7.69 -0.83 -4.52
CA PRO A 10 -6.34 -1.05 -5.00
C PRO A 10 -5.99 -2.53 -5.21
N PHE A 11 -6.53 -3.42 -4.38
CA PHE A 11 -6.34 -4.86 -4.54
C PHE A 11 -6.82 -5.37 -5.92
N PHE A 12 -7.95 -4.89 -6.40
CA PHE A 12 -8.44 -5.25 -7.74
C PHE A 12 -7.71 -4.47 -8.85
N MET A 13 -7.42 -3.20 -8.61
CA MET A 13 -6.77 -2.33 -9.58
C MET A 13 -5.29 -2.68 -9.83
N GLN A 14 -4.62 -3.34 -8.88
CA GLN A 14 -3.23 -3.77 -9.07
C GLN A 14 -3.02 -4.65 -10.33
N ALA A 15 -4.06 -5.33 -10.80
CA ALA A 15 -4.00 -6.14 -12.01
C ALA A 15 -3.54 -5.34 -13.24
N PHE A 16 -3.90 -4.06 -13.34
CA PHE A 16 -3.47 -3.17 -14.43
C PHE A 16 -1.96 -2.90 -14.36
N VAL A 17 -1.45 -2.60 -13.16
CA VAL A 17 0.00 -2.39 -12.95
C VAL A 17 0.77 -3.68 -13.14
N ASN A 18 0.26 -4.81 -12.61
CA ASN A 18 0.89 -6.12 -12.76
C ASN A 18 1.04 -6.51 -14.23
N ARG A 19 0.04 -6.20 -15.05
CA ARG A 19 0.10 -6.43 -16.49
C ARG A 19 1.27 -5.69 -17.13
N LEU A 20 1.36 -4.37 -16.92
CA LEU A 20 2.45 -3.56 -17.46
C LEU A 20 3.82 -4.03 -16.95
N THR A 21 3.89 -4.43 -15.70
CA THR A 21 5.11 -5.00 -15.10
C THR A 21 5.48 -6.33 -15.76
N ASN A 22 4.49 -7.19 -16.03
CA ASN A 22 4.71 -8.47 -16.71
C ASN A 22 5.26 -8.27 -18.13
N ASP A 23 4.71 -7.31 -18.87
CA ASP A 23 5.17 -6.98 -20.22
C ASP A 23 6.61 -6.41 -20.17
N LYS A 24 6.90 -5.51 -19.22
CA LYS A 24 8.23 -4.90 -19.07
C LYS A 24 9.32 -5.91 -18.73
N PHE A 25 9.02 -6.87 -17.86
CA PHE A 25 9.98 -7.87 -17.39
C PHE A 25 9.87 -9.22 -18.11
N ASP A 26 9.05 -9.32 -19.15
CA ASP A 26 8.81 -10.55 -19.92
C ASP A 26 8.41 -11.74 -19.02
N LEU A 27 7.60 -11.47 -17.98
CA LEU A 27 7.20 -12.50 -17.01
C LEU A 27 6.03 -13.33 -17.48
N LYS A 28 5.04 -12.70 -18.10
CA LYS A 28 3.82 -13.33 -18.57
C LYS A 28 3.18 -12.50 -19.66
N HIS A 29 2.90 -13.13 -20.79
CA HIS A 29 2.15 -12.48 -21.87
C HIS A 29 0.66 -12.71 -21.74
N ASP A 30 -0.10 -11.64 -21.77
CA ASP A 30 -1.55 -11.69 -21.79
C ASP A 30 -2.06 -11.66 -23.25
N ARG A 31 -3.12 -12.45 -23.51
CA ARG A 31 -3.74 -12.50 -24.84
C ARG A 31 -4.73 -11.39 -25.10
N ILE A 32 -5.07 -10.61 -24.07
CA ILE A 32 -6.05 -9.53 -24.17
C ILE A 32 -5.37 -8.30 -24.79
N PRO A 33 -5.93 -7.65 -25.80
CA PRO A 33 -5.35 -6.44 -26.38
C PRO A 33 -5.21 -5.31 -25.35
N HIS A 34 -4.09 -4.59 -25.38
CA HIS A 34 -3.85 -3.45 -24.49
C HIS A 34 -4.97 -2.40 -24.56
N LEU A 35 -5.40 -2.06 -25.78
CA LEU A 35 -6.47 -1.08 -25.99
C LEU A 35 -7.77 -1.40 -25.24
N LEU A 36 -8.12 -2.69 -25.12
CA LEU A 36 -9.32 -3.09 -24.38
C LEU A 36 -9.11 -2.93 -22.88
N VAL A 37 -7.93 -3.29 -22.38
CA VAL A 37 -7.60 -3.14 -20.94
C VAL A 37 -7.56 -1.67 -20.55
N ASP A 38 -6.94 -0.83 -21.36
CA ASP A 38 -6.88 0.63 -21.13
C ASP A 38 -8.28 1.26 -21.18
N PHE A 39 -9.12 0.81 -22.11
CA PHE A 39 -10.52 1.26 -22.15
C PHE A 39 -11.27 0.90 -20.85
N VAL A 40 -11.14 -0.34 -20.37
CA VAL A 40 -11.77 -0.78 -19.12
C VAL A 40 -11.23 0.03 -17.94
N TYR A 41 -9.91 0.20 -17.85
CA TYR A 41 -9.28 1.02 -16.81
C TYR A 41 -9.87 2.43 -16.77
N LEU A 42 -9.93 3.11 -17.93
CA LEU A 42 -10.49 4.47 -18.02
C LEU A 42 -11.96 4.55 -17.59
N GLN A 43 -12.78 3.52 -17.84
CA GLN A 43 -14.17 3.50 -17.37
C GLN A 43 -14.22 3.37 -15.83
N ILE A 44 -13.36 2.52 -15.25
CA ILE A 44 -13.29 2.34 -13.78
C ILE A 44 -12.84 3.65 -13.13
N VAL A 45 -11.79 4.30 -13.64
CA VAL A 45 -11.29 5.58 -13.11
C VAL A 45 -12.38 6.65 -13.14
N LYS A 46 -13.16 6.76 -14.23
CA LYS A 46 -14.30 7.70 -14.28
C LYS A 46 -15.35 7.45 -13.20
N ILE A 47 -15.58 6.18 -12.83
CA ILE A 47 -16.51 5.83 -11.76
C ILE A 47 -15.90 6.21 -10.41
N ILE A 48 -14.63 5.89 -10.18
CA ILE A 48 -13.88 6.24 -8.98
C ILE A 48 -13.89 7.75 -8.76
N ASP A 49 -13.62 8.55 -9.80
CA ASP A 49 -13.64 10.01 -9.72
C ASP A 49 -15.01 10.56 -9.29
N LYS A 50 -16.10 9.98 -9.82
CA LYS A 50 -17.46 10.34 -9.37
C LYS A 50 -17.68 10.00 -7.91
N ILE A 51 -17.23 8.83 -7.46
CA ILE A 51 -17.34 8.42 -6.06
C ILE A 51 -16.52 9.36 -5.19
N ASN A 52 -15.28 9.66 -5.56
CA ASN A 52 -14.41 10.60 -4.86
C ASN A 52 -15.05 12.00 -4.75
N LYS A 53 -15.65 12.49 -5.84
CA LYS A 53 -16.33 13.79 -5.85
C LYS A 53 -17.49 13.84 -4.88
N ILE A 54 -18.31 12.79 -4.82
CA ILE A 54 -19.45 12.70 -3.90
C ILE A 54 -18.95 12.45 -2.48
N GLY A 55 -18.00 11.52 -2.31
CA GLY A 55 -17.48 11.12 -1.00
C GLY A 55 -16.84 12.27 -0.22
N ARG A 56 -16.17 13.21 -0.90
CA ARG A 56 -15.57 14.42 -0.28
C ARG A 56 -16.57 15.33 0.46
N THR A 57 -17.86 15.11 0.29
CA THR A 57 -18.89 15.79 1.09
C THR A 57 -19.03 15.22 2.50
N PHE A 58 -18.45 14.04 2.76
CA PHE A 58 -18.47 13.39 4.08
C PHE A 58 -17.14 13.61 4.80
N PRO A 59 -17.13 14.01 6.07
CA PRO A 59 -15.92 14.44 6.79
C PRO A 59 -14.89 13.33 7.02
N TYR A 60 -15.31 12.07 7.02
CA TYR A 60 -14.43 10.90 7.26
C TYR A 60 -14.18 10.06 6.01
N PHE A 61 -14.49 10.60 4.84
CA PHE A 61 -14.27 9.91 3.59
C PHE A 61 -12.77 9.90 3.23
N THR A 62 -12.22 8.72 3.01
CA THR A 62 -10.87 8.55 2.45
C THR A 62 -11.00 8.40 0.93
N PRO A 63 -10.46 9.32 0.13
CA PRO A 63 -10.51 9.22 -1.32
C PRO A 63 -9.79 7.97 -1.83
N PHE A 64 -10.29 7.38 -2.91
CA PHE A 64 -9.59 6.35 -3.65
C PHE A 64 -8.39 6.98 -4.37
N GLU A 65 -7.23 6.41 -4.18
CA GLU A 65 -5.98 6.82 -4.83
C GLU A 65 -5.84 6.17 -6.22
N ASP A 66 -5.08 6.81 -7.08
CA ASP A 66 -4.72 6.22 -8.37
C ASP A 66 -3.73 5.07 -8.17
N ILE A 67 -3.98 3.94 -8.85
CA ILE A 67 -3.17 2.72 -8.67
C ILE A 67 -1.74 2.89 -9.19
N TYR A 68 -1.52 3.75 -10.18
CA TYR A 68 -0.18 4.02 -10.71
C TYR A 68 0.62 4.94 -9.77
N GLU A 69 -0.05 5.88 -9.10
CA GLU A 69 0.59 6.67 -8.05
C GLU A 69 1.02 5.76 -6.87
N MET A 70 0.14 4.83 -6.47
CA MET A 70 0.50 3.82 -5.46
C MET A 70 1.66 2.93 -5.93
N ALA A 71 1.70 2.55 -7.21
CA ALA A 71 2.80 1.78 -7.76
C ALA A 71 4.14 2.56 -7.70
N ASN A 72 4.13 3.86 -7.96
CA ASN A 72 5.31 4.71 -7.80
C ASN A 72 5.79 4.74 -6.34
N ASP A 73 4.88 4.71 -5.38
CA ASP A 73 5.21 4.62 -3.96
C ASP A 73 5.86 3.28 -3.60
N GLY A 74 5.32 2.19 -4.13
CA GLY A 74 5.84 0.83 -3.92
C GLY A 74 7.20 0.60 -4.58
N LYS A 75 7.44 1.16 -5.77
CA LYS A 75 8.67 1.01 -6.57
C LYS A 75 9.92 1.43 -5.79
N GLY A 76 9.84 2.49 -5.00
CA GLY A 76 10.95 2.93 -4.14
C GLY A 76 11.32 1.92 -3.04
N ILE A 77 10.42 1.03 -2.67
CA ILE A 77 10.59 0.07 -1.57
C ILE A 77 10.93 -1.33 -2.10
N ILE A 78 10.22 -1.82 -3.10
CA ILE A 78 10.33 -3.19 -3.60
C ILE A 78 10.34 -3.22 -5.13
N ASN A 79 10.91 -4.29 -5.70
CA ASN A 79 10.78 -4.55 -7.13
C ASN A 79 9.33 -4.93 -7.47
N MET A 80 8.76 -4.29 -8.49
CA MET A 80 7.37 -4.49 -8.92
C MET A 80 7.08 -5.92 -9.43
N ALA A 81 8.09 -6.71 -9.76
CA ALA A 81 7.95 -8.14 -10.07
C ALA A 81 7.51 -8.97 -8.84
N GLY A 82 7.57 -8.41 -7.65
CA GLY A 82 7.05 -9.02 -6.42
C GLY A 82 5.52 -8.99 -6.35
N GLN A 83 4.84 -9.83 -7.14
CA GLN A 83 3.39 -9.83 -7.36
C GLN A 83 2.64 -10.96 -6.62
N PHE A 84 3.21 -11.55 -5.59
CA PHE A 84 2.57 -12.62 -4.82
C PHE A 84 1.42 -12.06 -3.96
N GLY A 85 0.19 -12.36 -4.30
CA GLY A 85 -0.99 -11.79 -3.65
C GLY A 85 -1.03 -10.26 -3.84
N GLU A 86 -1.07 -9.51 -2.73
CA GLU A 86 -0.94 -8.05 -2.76
C GLU A 86 0.48 -7.59 -3.12
N GLY A 87 1.50 -8.41 -2.85
CA GLY A 87 2.88 -8.18 -3.24
C GLY A 87 3.37 -6.76 -2.98
N TRP A 88 3.69 -6.03 -4.08
CA TRP A 88 4.15 -4.65 -4.04
C TRP A 88 3.13 -3.65 -3.46
N LEU A 89 1.85 -4.01 -3.43
CA LEU A 89 0.80 -3.12 -2.93
C LEU A 89 0.93 -2.86 -1.43
N LEU A 90 1.33 -3.86 -0.63
CA LEU A 90 1.52 -3.71 0.82
C LEU A 90 2.53 -2.60 1.17
N PRO A 91 3.77 -2.61 0.63
CA PRO A 91 4.68 -1.49 0.85
C PRO A 91 4.17 -0.16 0.27
N ALA A 92 3.45 -0.17 -0.85
CA ALA A 92 2.86 1.03 -1.42
C ALA A 92 1.84 1.67 -0.46
N GLU A 93 0.97 0.88 0.15
CA GLU A 93 0.02 1.35 1.16
C GLU A 93 0.72 1.94 2.39
N VAL A 94 1.78 1.29 2.88
CA VAL A 94 2.57 1.81 4.01
C VAL A 94 3.19 3.16 3.68
N VAL A 95 3.76 3.32 2.48
CA VAL A 95 4.31 4.61 2.03
C VAL A 95 3.20 5.65 1.84
N GLY A 96 2.06 5.26 1.27
CA GLY A 96 0.90 6.11 1.16
C GLY A 96 0.43 6.65 2.51
N PHE A 97 0.39 5.81 3.55
CA PHE A 97 0.11 6.26 4.92
C PHE A 97 1.16 7.24 5.44
N ALA A 98 2.45 6.97 5.23
CA ALA A 98 3.52 7.89 5.61
C ALA A 98 3.35 9.27 4.97
N LYS A 99 3.10 9.32 3.66
CA LYS A 99 2.89 10.57 2.90
C LYS A 99 1.66 11.35 3.36
N ARG A 100 0.61 10.66 3.82
CA ARG A 100 -0.59 11.29 4.39
C ARG A 100 -0.45 11.73 5.84
N GLY A 101 0.72 11.56 6.45
CA GLY A 101 0.96 11.91 7.85
C GLY A 101 0.35 10.93 8.85
N VAL A 102 0.15 9.67 8.44
CA VAL A 102 -0.31 8.56 9.30
C VAL A 102 0.89 7.66 9.62
N PRO A 103 1.70 7.98 10.63
CA PRO A 103 2.97 7.30 10.86
C PRO A 103 2.81 5.97 11.59
N ASN A 104 1.63 5.66 12.14
CA ASN A 104 1.40 4.47 12.96
C ASN A 104 0.61 3.44 12.15
N VAL A 105 1.25 2.34 11.77
CA VAL A 105 0.66 1.31 10.92
C VAL A 105 0.75 -0.06 11.60
N ILE A 106 -0.37 -0.77 11.60
CA ILE A 106 -0.46 -2.16 12.04
C ILE A 106 -0.61 -3.03 10.79
N SER A 107 0.36 -3.91 10.57
CA SER A 107 0.31 -4.92 9.52
C SER A 107 -0.22 -6.23 10.11
N LEU A 108 -1.41 -6.64 9.67
CA LEU A 108 -1.99 -7.92 10.05
C LEU A 108 -1.39 -9.02 9.20
N GLN A 109 -0.94 -10.10 9.84
CA GLN A 109 -0.21 -11.20 9.21
C GLN A 109 -1.01 -12.50 9.34
N PRO A 110 -1.97 -12.77 8.45
CA PRO A 110 -2.75 -14.00 8.49
C PRO A 110 -1.84 -15.21 8.27
N PHE A 111 -2.09 -16.30 8.99
CA PHE A 111 -1.35 -17.55 8.82
C PHE A 111 -1.36 -18.00 7.36
N GLY A 112 -0.18 -18.36 6.84
CA GLY A 112 -0.01 -18.84 5.48
C GLY A 112 -0.03 -17.76 4.38
N CYS A 113 -0.19 -16.48 4.72
CA CYS A 113 -0.11 -15.40 3.74
C CYS A 113 1.33 -15.04 3.42
N ILE A 114 1.84 -15.48 2.27
CA ILE A 114 3.24 -15.24 1.82
C ILE A 114 3.51 -13.73 1.67
N ALA A 115 2.59 -12.98 1.08
CA ALA A 115 2.74 -11.54 0.88
C ALA A 115 2.99 -10.82 2.21
N ASN A 116 2.22 -11.13 3.24
CA ASN A 116 2.38 -10.50 4.56
C ASN A 116 3.65 -10.98 5.28
N HIS A 117 3.91 -12.30 5.31
CA HIS A 117 5.06 -12.83 6.07
C HIS A 117 6.42 -12.54 5.42
N ILE A 118 6.50 -12.49 4.09
CA ILE A 118 7.76 -12.26 3.38
C ILE A 118 7.90 -10.79 3.00
N ILE A 119 6.91 -10.24 2.30
CA ILE A 119 7.04 -8.89 1.74
C ILE A 119 6.83 -7.84 2.83
N ALA A 120 5.68 -7.83 3.52
CA ALA A 120 5.39 -6.80 4.49
C ALA A 120 6.41 -6.77 5.65
N LYS A 121 6.85 -7.92 6.16
CA LYS A 121 7.94 -7.98 7.16
C LYS A 121 9.31 -7.63 6.56
N GLY A 122 9.59 -8.10 5.34
CA GLY A 122 10.89 -7.88 4.70
C GLY A 122 11.21 -6.42 4.43
N ILE A 123 10.18 -5.59 4.19
CA ILE A 123 10.36 -4.17 3.87
C ILE A 123 10.48 -3.25 5.09
N GLU A 124 10.17 -3.72 6.31
CA GLU A 124 10.11 -2.87 7.51
C GLU A 124 11.39 -2.03 7.72
N LYS A 125 12.56 -2.65 7.56
CA LYS A 125 13.84 -1.95 7.73
C LYS A 125 14.01 -0.84 6.69
N LYS A 126 13.66 -1.10 5.43
CA LYS A 126 13.79 -0.13 4.35
C LYS A 126 12.81 1.03 4.54
N VAL A 127 11.57 0.73 4.90
CA VAL A 127 10.57 1.77 5.22
C VAL A 127 11.06 2.65 6.36
N LYS A 128 11.52 2.09 7.48
CA LYS A 128 12.05 2.86 8.62
C LYS A 128 13.29 3.67 8.29
N THR A 129 14.08 3.26 7.29
CA THR A 129 15.24 4.03 6.83
C THR A 129 14.81 5.25 6.01
N LEU A 130 13.81 5.10 5.15
CA LEU A 130 13.30 6.17 4.29
C LEU A 130 12.31 7.09 5.02
N TYR A 131 11.53 6.53 5.93
CA TYR A 131 10.51 7.19 6.74
C TYR A 131 10.76 6.89 8.23
N PRO A 132 11.73 7.56 8.87
CA PRO A 132 12.13 7.26 10.26
C PRO A 132 11.03 7.46 11.29
N GLU A 133 10.03 8.29 10.97
CA GLU A 133 8.86 8.55 11.80
C GLU A 133 7.86 7.38 11.84
N MET A 134 7.98 6.42 10.92
CA MET A 134 7.04 5.31 10.84
C MET A 134 7.19 4.34 12.01
N ASN A 135 6.08 4.12 12.70
CA ASN A 135 5.92 3.13 13.74
C ASN A 135 5.13 1.95 13.19
N LEU A 136 5.81 0.86 12.88
CA LEU A 136 5.23 -0.33 12.27
C LEU A 136 5.11 -1.44 13.30
N LEU A 137 3.91 -2.00 13.45
CA LEU A 137 3.62 -3.18 14.25
C LEU A 137 3.11 -4.31 13.37
N SER A 138 3.84 -5.40 13.25
CA SER A 138 3.37 -6.63 12.61
C SER A 138 2.71 -7.53 13.63
N LEU A 139 1.45 -7.91 13.42
CA LEU A 139 0.69 -8.83 14.27
C LEU A 139 0.38 -10.12 13.52
N ASP A 140 0.91 -11.23 14.01
CA ASP A 140 0.63 -12.56 13.47
C ASP A 140 -0.75 -13.04 13.97
N PHE A 141 -1.59 -13.53 13.04
CA PHE A 141 -2.91 -14.08 13.31
C PHE A 141 -2.98 -15.52 12.80
N ASP A 142 -3.04 -16.45 13.74
CA ASP A 142 -3.32 -17.85 13.48
C ASP A 142 -4.34 -18.40 14.51
N SER A 143 -4.75 -19.64 14.36
CA SER A 143 -5.70 -20.28 15.26
C SER A 143 -5.15 -20.51 16.69
N GLY A 144 -3.84 -20.40 16.86
CA GLY A 144 -3.14 -20.57 18.14
C GLY A 144 -2.66 -19.27 18.77
N VAL A 145 -2.97 -18.12 18.17
CA VAL A 145 -2.51 -16.83 18.71
C VAL A 145 -3.17 -16.54 20.06
N SER A 146 -2.36 -16.11 21.01
CA SER A 146 -2.85 -15.74 22.34
C SER A 146 -3.41 -14.31 22.31
N ASP A 147 -4.70 -14.15 22.68
CA ASP A 147 -5.34 -12.85 22.81
C ASP A 147 -4.58 -11.92 23.76
N VAL A 148 -4.00 -12.47 24.82
CA VAL A 148 -3.18 -11.71 25.78
C VAL A 148 -1.93 -11.15 25.09
N ASN A 149 -1.28 -11.93 24.24
CA ASN A 149 -0.10 -11.47 23.50
C ASN A 149 -0.46 -10.34 22.53
N VAL A 150 -1.52 -10.52 21.74
CA VAL A 150 -2.01 -9.47 20.82
C VAL A 150 -2.37 -8.21 21.58
N THR A 151 -3.14 -8.35 22.66
CA THR A 151 -3.56 -7.21 23.50
C THR A 151 -2.36 -6.46 24.09
N ASN A 152 -1.38 -7.17 24.64
CA ASN A 152 -0.18 -6.54 25.21
C ASN A 152 0.63 -5.78 24.15
N ARG A 153 0.79 -6.33 22.95
CA ARG A 153 1.49 -5.67 21.84
C ARG A 153 0.74 -4.42 21.35
N LEU A 154 -0.59 -4.49 21.27
CA LEU A 154 -1.43 -3.34 20.93
C LEU A 154 -1.36 -2.25 22.00
N LEU A 155 -1.40 -2.61 23.30
CA LEU A 155 -1.26 -1.65 24.40
C LEU A 155 0.08 -0.93 24.35
N LEU A 156 1.19 -1.66 24.15
CA LEU A 156 2.51 -1.06 23.99
C LEU A 156 2.58 -0.14 22.77
N PHE A 157 1.97 -0.55 21.66
CA PHE A 157 1.92 0.27 20.44
C PHE A 157 1.15 1.58 20.68
N VAL A 158 -0.03 1.49 21.32
CA VAL A 158 -0.83 2.68 21.67
C VAL A 158 -0.11 3.58 22.67
N GLU A 159 0.60 3.02 23.64
CA GLU A 159 1.36 3.82 24.60
C GLU A 159 2.53 4.54 23.92
N ASN A 160 3.20 3.89 22.99
CA ASN A 160 4.22 4.54 22.15
C ASN A 160 3.64 5.72 21.34
N ILE A 161 2.43 5.58 20.79
CA ILE A 161 1.76 6.67 20.09
C ILE A 161 1.50 7.87 21.01
N LYS A 162 1.05 7.62 22.24
CA LYS A 162 0.75 8.68 23.21
C LYS A 162 2.00 9.40 23.72
N THR A 163 3.11 8.67 23.84
CA THR A 163 4.37 9.21 24.37
C THR A 163 5.25 9.81 23.29
N SER A 164 5.08 9.42 22.04
CA SER A 164 5.78 10.01 20.90
C SER A 164 5.30 11.45 20.70
N LYS A 165 6.19 12.42 20.87
CA LYS A 165 5.93 13.79 20.42
C LYS A 165 5.67 13.74 18.93
N THR A 166 4.64 14.41 18.44
CA THR A 166 4.21 14.50 17.05
C THR A 166 5.40 14.44 16.09
N PRO A 167 5.46 13.49 15.15
CA PRO A 167 6.58 13.39 14.22
C PRO A 167 6.69 14.66 13.36
N ALA A 168 7.90 15.04 13.02
CA ALA A 168 8.13 16.06 12.01
C ALA A 168 7.53 15.57 10.66
N PRO A 169 7.00 16.48 9.82
CA PRO A 169 6.47 16.10 8.52
C PRO A 169 7.52 15.35 7.71
N ALA A 170 7.09 14.30 7.02
CA ALA A 170 7.94 13.47 6.18
C ALA A 170 8.77 14.35 5.23
N LYS A 171 10.06 14.09 5.12
CA LYS A 171 10.91 14.75 4.12
C LYS A 171 10.39 14.34 2.74
N GLU A 172 10.19 15.31 1.85
CA GLU A 172 9.90 15.01 0.45
C GLU A 172 10.98 14.07 -0.10
N VAL A 173 10.60 12.82 -0.32
CA VAL A 173 11.42 11.87 -1.06
C VAL A 173 11.45 12.37 -2.49
N LYS A 174 12.65 12.55 -3.06
CA LYS A 174 12.80 12.92 -4.48
C LYS A 174 11.91 11.99 -5.31
N LYS A 175 11.01 12.58 -6.09
CA LYS A 175 10.21 11.82 -7.07
C LYS A 175 11.19 11.13 -8.00
N GLU A 176 11.32 9.81 -7.88
CA GLU A 176 11.84 9.00 -8.96
C GLU A 176 10.84 9.09 -10.12
N GLU A 177 11.33 8.93 -11.35
CA GLU A 177 10.55 9.09 -12.57
C GLU A 177 9.19 8.38 -12.51
N ASP A 178 8.17 9.02 -13.05
CA ASP A 178 6.78 8.55 -13.04
C ASP A 178 6.68 7.15 -13.66
N PHE A 179 6.09 6.21 -12.93
CA PHE A 179 5.96 4.81 -13.36
C PHE A 179 5.28 4.68 -14.73
N GLN A 180 4.29 5.53 -15.02
CA GLN A 180 3.66 5.57 -16.34
C GLN A 180 4.62 6.05 -17.42
N GLY A 181 5.44 7.06 -17.16
CA GLY A 181 6.43 7.56 -18.11
C GLY A 181 7.51 6.55 -18.46
N GLU A 182 7.93 5.72 -17.51
CA GLU A 182 8.91 4.65 -17.74
C GLU A 182 8.38 3.46 -18.55
N ILE A 183 7.09 3.25 -18.58
CA ILE A 183 6.47 2.12 -19.30
C ILE A 183 6.04 2.51 -20.70
N MET A 184 5.77 3.81 -20.96
CA MET A 184 5.40 4.32 -22.27
C MET A 184 6.62 4.65 -23.16
N LEU A 185 7.83 4.61 -22.64
CA LEU A 185 9.09 4.72 -23.40
C LEU A 185 9.71 3.35 -23.63
#